data_49eb1b1e3ab1058ef2c2b79e4a0c1230
#
_entry.id   49eb1b1e3ab1058ef2c2b79e4a0c1230
#
_cell.length_a   1.000
_cell.length_b   1.000
_cell.length_c   1.000
_cell.angle_alpha   90.00
_cell.angle_beta   90.00
_cell.angle_gamma   90.00
#
_symmetry.space_group_name_H-M   'P 1'
#
loop_
_entity.id
_entity.type
_entity.pdbx_description
1 polymer ?
#
loop_
_entity_poly.entity_id
_entity_poly.type
_entity_poly.pdbx_seq_one_letter_code
_entity_poly.pdbx_strand_id
1 'polypeptide(L)'
;MPKRDDDAASPSLHSSFSSYRHADVLEFSPSIPPSLYSDVAPSRQLKSTIKHPQHSTRKNAIEKRITDPSHPAHPQYGLFAVQKLVLGERIIDYHGIVTMNGEEDAESDYTYCFARRQLVIDASRVGSDARFCNDYRGIRTRPNAEFYEYRDQVGDLKCAIRVKKDVKHIHKGEEICVNYGKGYWVHRFGREALELHSVRGKNVSERGSRGE
;
A
#
# COMPACT_ATOMS: atom_id res chain seq x y z
N MET A 1 46.42 -14.72 -9.47
CA MET A 1 45.15 -14.79 -8.72
C MET A 1 44.36 -13.59 -9.06
N PRO A 2 43.22 -13.66 -9.82
CA PRO A 2 42.40 -12.53 -10.11
C PRO A 2 41.48 -12.24 -8.91
N LYS A 3 41.37 -10.95 -8.57
CA LYS A 3 40.43 -10.43 -7.58
C LYS A 3 39.02 -10.61 -8.08
N ARG A 4 38.12 -11.12 -7.25
CA ARG A 4 36.69 -11.15 -7.49
C ARG A 4 36.14 -9.77 -7.15
N ASP A 5 35.66 -9.07 -8.16
CA ASP A 5 34.80 -7.88 -8.01
C ASP A 5 33.38 -8.37 -7.83
N ASP A 6 32.97 -8.64 -6.59
CA ASP A 6 31.59 -8.93 -6.20
C ASP A 6 30.96 -7.67 -5.56
N ASP A 7 30.84 -6.61 -6.34
CA ASP A 7 29.98 -5.46 -6.03
C ASP A 7 28.82 -5.40 -7.04
N ALA A 8 27.94 -6.39 -6.97
CA ALA A 8 26.61 -6.22 -7.53
C ALA A 8 25.81 -5.36 -6.55
N ALA A 9 25.92 -4.05 -6.71
CA ALA A 9 25.06 -3.07 -6.04
C ALA A 9 23.60 -3.43 -6.33
N SER A 10 22.86 -3.78 -5.30
CA SER A 10 21.40 -3.86 -5.35
C SER A 10 20.86 -2.54 -5.92
N PRO A 11 19.95 -2.57 -6.89
CA PRO A 11 19.38 -1.35 -7.40
C PRO A 11 18.73 -0.58 -6.25
N SER A 12 19.26 0.59 -5.95
CA SER A 12 18.74 1.48 -4.93
C SER A 12 17.29 1.82 -5.28
N LEU A 13 16.38 1.50 -4.38
CA LEU A 13 15.01 1.99 -4.38
C LEU A 13 15.05 3.52 -4.19
N HIS A 14 15.37 4.23 -5.27
CA HIS A 14 15.32 5.68 -5.32
C HIS A 14 13.88 6.12 -5.58
N SER A 15 13.03 6.07 -4.59
CA SER A 15 12.01 7.10 -4.54
C SER A 15 12.62 8.29 -3.80
N SER A 16 12.93 9.34 -4.55
CA SER A 16 13.09 10.65 -3.97
C SER A 16 11.89 10.90 -3.05
N PHE A 17 12.14 11.11 -1.75
CA PHE A 17 11.14 11.67 -0.83
C PHE A 17 10.82 13.10 -1.27
N SER A 18 10.22 13.26 -2.46
CA SER A 18 9.57 14.49 -2.84
C SER A 18 8.38 14.66 -1.89
N SER A 19 8.26 15.84 -1.31
CA SER A 19 7.13 16.21 -0.48
C SER A 19 5.83 15.86 -1.19
N TYR A 20 5.10 14.82 -0.73
CA TYR A 20 3.76 14.57 -1.22
C TYR A 20 2.76 15.44 -0.46
N ARG A 21 1.67 15.81 -1.12
CA ARG A 21 0.57 16.51 -0.47
C ARG A 21 -0.35 15.48 0.18
N HIS A 22 -0.56 15.62 1.50
CA HIS A 22 -1.52 14.78 2.21
C HIS A 22 -2.95 15.04 1.72
N ALA A 23 -3.72 13.98 1.48
CA ALA A 23 -5.10 14.03 1.07
C ALA A 23 -5.98 13.11 1.94
N ASP A 24 -7.15 13.62 2.33
CA ASP A 24 -8.16 12.87 3.08
C ASP A 24 -9.29 12.36 2.16
N VAL A 25 -9.17 12.58 0.86
CA VAL A 25 -10.16 12.16 -0.16
C VAL A 25 -9.47 11.77 -1.46
N LEU A 26 -10.15 10.97 -2.29
CA LEU A 26 -9.72 10.71 -3.66
C LEU A 26 -9.88 11.97 -4.51
N GLU A 27 -8.89 12.27 -5.34
CA GLU A 27 -8.93 13.33 -6.34
C GLU A 27 -9.03 12.71 -7.73
N PHE A 28 -10.02 13.12 -8.50
CA PHE A 28 -10.31 12.50 -9.80
C PHE A 28 -9.76 13.35 -10.95
N SER A 29 -9.03 12.71 -11.87
CA SER A 29 -8.57 13.33 -13.10
C SER A 29 -9.76 13.73 -13.98
N PRO A 30 -9.68 14.89 -14.68
CA PRO A 30 -10.69 15.28 -15.65
C PRO A 30 -10.82 14.34 -16.86
N SER A 31 -9.85 13.45 -17.09
CA SER A 31 -9.85 12.47 -18.19
C SER A 31 -10.88 11.35 -17.99
N ILE A 32 -11.37 11.16 -16.76
CA ILE A 32 -12.31 10.07 -16.44
C ILE A 32 -13.68 10.36 -17.10
N PRO A 33 -14.19 9.41 -17.92
CA PRO A 33 -15.49 9.58 -18.58
C PRO A 33 -16.62 9.82 -17.57
N PRO A 34 -17.61 10.70 -17.87
CA PRO A 34 -18.71 11.01 -16.96
C PRO A 34 -19.51 9.78 -16.48
N SER A 35 -19.69 8.78 -17.34
CA SER A 35 -20.39 7.54 -16.97
C SER A 35 -19.67 6.75 -15.90
N LEU A 36 -18.34 6.60 -16.04
CA LEU A 36 -17.52 5.90 -15.06
C LEU A 36 -17.37 6.71 -13.77
N TYR A 37 -17.25 8.04 -13.90
CA TYR A 37 -17.22 8.93 -12.76
C TYR A 37 -18.50 8.82 -11.93
N SER A 38 -19.70 8.74 -12.60
CA SER A 38 -21.00 8.55 -11.94
C SER A 38 -21.09 7.23 -11.19
N ASP A 39 -20.48 6.17 -11.71
CA ASP A 39 -20.48 4.86 -11.04
C ASP A 39 -19.59 4.87 -9.79
N VAL A 40 -18.43 5.51 -9.85
CA VAL A 40 -17.45 5.48 -8.75
C VAL A 40 -17.65 6.58 -7.71
N ALA A 41 -18.18 7.74 -8.08
CA ALA A 41 -18.39 8.87 -7.20
C ALA A 41 -19.77 9.53 -7.40
N PRO A 42 -20.88 8.79 -7.24
CA PRO A 42 -22.22 9.30 -7.50
C PRO A 42 -22.58 10.51 -6.64
N SER A 43 -22.09 10.60 -5.41
CA SER A 43 -22.38 11.71 -4.50
C SER A 43 -21.90 13.06 -5.02
N ARG A 44 -20.84 13.08 -5.81
CA ARG A 44 -20.26 14.32 -6.34
C ARG A 44 -21.03 14.94 -7.49
N GLN A 45 -21.88 14.15 -8.15
CA GLN A 45 -22.80 14.64 -9.18
C GLN A 45 -24.08 15.27 -8.59
N LEU A 46 -24.57 14.66 -7.52
CA LEU A 46 -25.59 15.27 -6.71
C LEU A 46 -24.88 16.42 -5.99
N LYS A 47 -25.24 17.68 -6.24
CA LYS A 47 -24.80 18.85 -5.45
C LYS A 47 -25.22 18.66 -3.98
N SER A 48 -24.74 17.60 -3.37
CA SER A 48 -25.12 17.14 -2.06
C SER A 48 -24.43 18.04 -1.04
N THR A 49 -25.19 18.78 -0.27
CA THR A 49 -24.81 19.45 0.96
C THR A 49 -24.45 18.49 2.09
N ILE A 50 -24.37 17.19 1.80
CA ILE A 50 -23.98 16.19 2.76
C ILE A 50 -22.46 16.38 3.00
N LYS A 51 -22.11 16.95 4.13
CA LYS A 51 -20.74 16.93 4.63
C LYS A 51 -20.34 15.47 4.75
N HIS A 52 -19.43 15.01 3.88
CA HIS A 52 -18.85 13.69 4.04
C HIS A 52 -18.30 13.59 5.47
N PRO A 53 -18.75 12.61 6.28
CA PRO A 53 -18.13 12.40 7.56
C PRO A 53 -16.66 12.08 7.29
N GLN A 54 -15.80 12.97 7.71
CA GLN A 54 -14.36 12.76 7.65
C GLN A 54 -14.02 11.65 8.65
N HIS A 55 -14.17 10.41 8.22
CA HIS A 55 -13.61 9.28 8.96
C HIS A 55 -12.10 9.30 8.76
N SER A 56 -11.45 10.19 9.48
CA SER A 56 -10.01 10.12 9.65
C SER A 56 -9.68 8.80 10.35
N THR A 57 -9.29 7.81 9.58
CA THR A 57 -8.73 6.54 10.07
C THR A 57 -7.33 6.71 10.64
N ARG A 58 -6.84 7.94 10.73
CA ARG A 58 -5.55 8.34 11.33
C ARG A 58 -5.31 7.80 12.74
N LYS A 59 -6.41 7.38 13.42
CA LYS A 59 -6.35 6.86 14.79
C LYS A 59 -5.85 5.40 14.88
N ASN A 60 -5.81 4.66 13.77
CA ASN A 60 -5.49 3.23 13.79
C ASN A 60 -4.05 2.93 13.38
N ALA A 61 -3.42 3.83 12.62
CA ALA A 61 -2.07 3.64 12.11
C ALA A 61 -1.28 4.96 12.08
N ILE A 62 0.04 4.82 12.10
CA ILE A 62 1.00 5.94 12.00
C ILE A 62 2.19 5.48 11.16
N GLU A 63 2.70 6.39 10.33
CA GLU A 63 3.96 6.21 9.63
C GLU A 63 5.15 6.33 10.59
N LYS A 64 6.15 5.48 10.41
CA LYS A 64 7.42 5.57 11.13
C LYS A 64 8.58 5.29 10.21
N ARG A 65 9.67 6.00 10.41
CA ARG A 65 10.92 5.72 9.71
C ARG A 65 11.46 4.37 10.16
N ILE A 66 11.90 3.56 9.19
CA ILE A 66 12.52 2.27 9.42
C ILE A 66 14.01 2.51 9.67
N THR A 67 14.46 2.11 10.85
CA THR A 67 15.85 2.31 11.31
C THR A 67 16.66 1.03 11.29
N ASP A 68 16.03 -0.14 11.18
CA ASP A 68 16.71 -1.44 11.08
C ASP A 68 17.28 -1.61 9.67
N PRO A 69 18.60 -1.70 9.49
CA PRO A 69 19.24 -1.88 8.19
C PRO A 69 18.88 -3.20 7.51
N SER A 70 18.44 -4.21 8.26
CA SER A 70 18.02 -5.51 7.71
C SER A 70 16.62 -5.49 7.09
N HIS A 71 15.84 -4.44 7.36
CA HIS A 71 14.49 -4.29 6.84
C HIS A 71 14.49 -3.92 5.35
N PRO A 72 13.70 -4.59 4.48
CA PRO A 72 13.73 -4.36 3.02
C PRO A 72 13.45 -2.90 2.60
N ALA A 73 12.66 -2.17 3.38
CA ALA A 73 12.32 -0.77 3.11
C ALA A 73 13.23 0.24 3.83
N HIS A 74 14.36 -0.20 4.46
CA HIS A 74 15.31 0.72 5.07
C HIS A 74 16.01 1.58 3.98
N PRO A 75 16.18 2.90 4.19
CA PRO A 75 15.84 3.74 5.35
C PRO A 75 14.50 4.50 5.20
N GLN A 76 13.54 3.96 4.46
CA GLN A 76 12.24 4.56 4.17
C GLN A 76 11.28 4.47 5.37
N TYR A 77 9.98 4.53 5.11
CA TYR A 77 8.94 4.50 6.13
C TYR A 77 8.12 3.22 6.04
N GLY A 78 7.48 2.85 7.15
CA GLY A 78 6.47 1.82 7.25
C GLY A 78 5.22 2.35 7.97
N LEU A 79 4.11 1.65 7.85
CA LEU A 79 2.86 1.94 8.53
C LEU A 79 2.70 1.02 9.74
N PHE A 80 2.46 1.59 10.93
CA PHE A 80 2.43 0.84 12.20
C PHE A 80 1.12 1.04 12.94
N ALA A 81 0.59 -0.02 13.55
CA ALA A 81 -0.62 0.03 14.36
C ALA A 81 -0.40 0.86 15.65
N VAL A 82 -1.29 1.81 15.94
CA VAL A 82 -1.23 2.62 17.17
C VAL A 82 -1.99 1.98 18.33
N GLN A 83 -2.82 1.01 18.04
CA GLN A 83 -3.61 0.22 18.99
C GLN A 83 -3.77 -1.21 18.48
N LYS A 84 -4.37 -2.11 19.28
CA LYS A 84 -4.73 -3.44 18.81
C LYS A 84 -5.87 -3.31 17.78
N LEU A 85 -5.66 -3.90 16.61
CA LEU A 85 -6.62 -3.94 15.51
C LEU A 85 -7.16 -5.37 15.39
N VAL A 86 -8.46 -5.53 15.14
CA VAL A 86 -9.11 -6.83 15.09
C VAL A 86 -9.48 -7.24 13.67
N LEU A 87 -9.80 -8.51 13.51
CA LEU A 87 -10.20 -9.13 12.24
C LEU A 87 -11.17 -8.26 11.43
N GLY A 88 -10.81 -7.96 10.19
CA GLY A 88 -11.65 -7.21 9.25
C GLY A 88 -11.74 -5.71 9.53
N GLU A 89 -11.15 -5.21 10.62
CA GLU A 89 -11.17 -3.79 10.96
C GLU A 89 -10.50 -2.96 9.87
N ARG A 90 -11.17 -1.87 9.45
CA ARG A 90 -10.60 -0.88 8.54
C ARG A 90 -9.53 -0.08 9.26
N ILE A 91 -8.34 -0.05 8.68
CA ILE A 91 -7.16 0.59 9.26
C ILE A 91 -7.06 2.03 8.77
N ILE A 92 -7.01 2.21 7.44
CA ILE A 92 -6.79 3.51 6.81
C ILE A 92 -7.30 3.47 5.36
N ASP A 93 -7.88 4.58 4.90
CA ASP A 93 -8.27 4.74 3.51
C ASP A 93 -7.07 5.06 2.62
N TYR A 94 -7.03 4.46 1.43
CA TYR A 94 -5.99 4.69 0.44
C TYR A 94 -6.45 5.81 -0.50
N HIS A 95 -5.89 7.00 -0.30
CA HIS A 95 -6.20 8.17 -1.10
C HIS A 95 -5.07 8.49 -2.06
N GLY A 96 -5.41 9.13 -3.17
CA GLY A 96 -4.49 9.52 -4.22
C GLY A 96 -5.24 10.20 -5.36
N ILE A 97 -4.52 10.44 -6.46
CA ILE A 97 -5.11 10.90 -7.71
C ILE A 97 -5.65 9.67 -8.45
N VAL A 98 -6.92 9.73 -8.85
CA VAL A 98 -7.58 8.69 -9.64
C VAL A 98 -7.50 9.06 -11.11
N THR A 99 -6.94 8.16 -11.93
CA THR A 99 -6.81 8.30 -13.38
C THR A 99 -7.40 7.09 -14.09
N MET A 100 -7.51 7.13 -15.40
CA MET A 100 -7.76 5.94 -16.21
C MET A 100 -6.57 4.97 -16.08
N ASN A 101 -6.85 3.67 -16.09
CA ASN A 101 -5.79 2.67 -16.09
C ASN A 101 -4.93 2.83 -17.36
N GLY A 102 -3.62 2.95 -17.17
CA GLY A 102 -2.64 3.25 -18.22
C GLY A 102 -2.30 4.74 -18.38
N GLU A 103 -2.93 5.65 -17.63
CA GLU A 103 -2.60 7.07 -17.58
C GLU A 103 -1.82 7.48 -16.31
N GLU A 104 -1.59 6.54 -15.39
CA GLU A 104 -0.79 6.76 -14.18
C GLU A 104 0.68 7.01 -14.54
N ASP A 105 1.43 7.60 -13.62
CA ASP A 105 2.87 7.73 -13.74
C ASP A 105 3.52 6.34 -13.73
N ALA A 106 4.13 5.93 -14.84
CA ALA A 106 4.75 4.62 -15.01
C ALA A 106 5.90 4.36 -14.00
N GLU A 107 6.50 5.43 -13.46
CA GLU A 107 7.57 5.34 -12.46
C GLU A 107 7.03 5.32 -11.02
N SER A 108 5.70 5.43 -10.83
CA SER A 108 5.09 5.43 -9.51
C SER A 108 5.08 4.05 -8.88
N ASP A 109 5.62 3.94 -7.66
CA ASP A 109 5.53 2.76 -6.80
C ASP A 109 4.25 2.74 -5.94
N TYR A 110 3.39 3.76 -6.05
CA TYR A 110 2.26 4.01 -5.16
C TYR A 110 0.92 3.84 -5.87
N THR A 111 0.87 2.97 -6.87
CA THR A 111 -0.34 2.74 -7.66
C THR A 111 -1.18 1.57 -7.12
N TYR A 112 -2.49 1.73 -7.15
CA TYR A 112 -3.47 0.69 -6.85
C TYR A 112 -4.52 0.60 -7.95
N CYS A 113 -4.68 -0.59 -8.58
CA CYS A 113 -5.74 -0.84 -9.54
C CYS A 113 -7.11 -0.80 -8.86
N PHE A 114 -7.98 0.10 -9.31
CA PHE A 114 -9.24 0.48 -8.69
C PHE A 114 -10.42 0.28 -9.64
N ALA A 115 -11.65 0.17 -9.10
CA ALA A 115 -12.86 0.06 -9.90
C ALA A 115 -12.77 -1.04 -10.99
N ARG A 116 -12.55 -2.30 -10.57
CA ARG A 116 -12.39 -3.44 -11.47
C ARG A 116 -11.26 -3.25 -12.50
N ARG A 117 -10.19 -2.55 -12.12
CA ARG A 117 -9.05 -2.21 -12.97
C ARG A 117 -9.35 -1.24 -14.12
N GLN A 118 -10.45 -0.52 -14.09
CA GLN A 118 -10.73 0.54 -15.05
C GLN A 118 -9.99 1.82 -14.68
N LEU A 119 -9.75 2.02 -13.39
CA LEU A 119 -9.07 3.17 -12.81
C LEU A 119 -7.84 2.74 -12.02
N VAL A 120 -6.97 3.70 -11.76
CA VAL A 120 -5.82 3.58 -10.87
C VAL A 120 -5.84 4.71 -9.86
N ILE A 121 -5.58 4.41 -8.60
CA ILE A 121 -5.27 5.41 -7.58
C ILE A 121 -3.75 5.51 -7.51
N ASP A 122 -3.19 6.68 -7.76
CA ASP A 122 -1.76 6.97 -7.60
C ASP A 122 -1.55 7.91 -6.42
N ALA A 123 -0.85 7.40 -5.40
CA ALA A 123 -0.52 8.14 -4.18
C ALA A 123 0.92 8.71 -4.18
N SER A 124 1.60 8.81 -5.32
CA SER A 124 2.98 9.31 -5.39
C SER A 124 3.10 10.79 -5.01
N ARG A 125 2.23 11.64 -5.54
CA ARG A 125 2.26 13.10 -5.36
C ARG A 125 1.23 13.61 -4.37
N VAL A 126 0.09 12.94 -4.31
CA VAL A 126 -1.05 13.26 -3.46
C VAL A 126 -1.58 11.97 -2.87
N GLY A 127 -1.69 11.87 -1.55
CA GLY A 127 -2.16 10.63 -0.94
C GLY A 127 -2.38 10.70 0.56
N SER A 128 -2.81 9.59 1.13
CA SER A 128 -2.86 9.37 2.58
C SER A 128 -1.61 8.63 3.06
N ASP A 129 -1.45 8.54 4.39
CA ASP A 129 -0.36 7.79 5.01
C ASP A 129 -0.43 6.27 4.70
N ALA A 130 -1.54 5.79 4.12
CA ALA A 130 -1.67 4.41 3.63
C ALA A 130 -0.59 4.02 2.60
N ARG A 131 -0.02 5.00 1.89
CA ARG A 131 1.08 4.81 0.94
C ARG A 131 2.34 4.21 1.57
N PHE A 132 2.51 4.35 2.88
CA PHE A 132 3.64 3.79 3.62
C PHE A 132 3.44 2.33 4.05
N CYS A 133 2.36 1.69 3.62
CA CYS A 133 2.11 0.29 3.91
C CYS A 133 2.98 -0.60 3.01
N ASN A 134 3.97 -1.27 3.58
CA ASN A 134 4.93 -2.09 2.86
C ASN A 134 4.37 -3.46 2.43
N ASP A 135 5.03 -4.06 1.42
CA ASP A 135 4.83 -5.49 1.11
C ASP A 135 5.40 -6.35 2.25
N TYR A 136 4.72 -7.46 2.54
CA TYR A 136 5.09 -8.34 3.65
C TYR A 136 6.42 -9.09 3.45
N ARG A 137 6.90 -9.24 2.20
CA ARG A 137 8.09 -10.04 1.87
C ARG A 137 9.35 -9.46 2.49
N GLY A 138 10.12 -10.32 3.15
CA GLY A 138 11.30 -9.92 3.90
C GLY A 138 11.03 -9.29 5.29
N ILE A 139 9.76 -9.01 5.61
CA ILE A 139 9.33 -8.47 6.90
C ILE A 139 8.60 -9.55 7.72
N ARG A 140 7.70 -10.30 7.06
CA ARG A 140 6.80 -11.28 7.68
C ARG A 140 6.68 -12.51 6.78
N THR A 141 6.21 -13.62 7.35
CA THR A 141 5.92 -14.84 6.58
C THR A 141 4.67 -14.72 5.71
N ARG A 142 3.72 -13.85 6.09
CA ARG A 142 2.47 -13.57 5.38
C ARG A 142 1.98 -12.16 5.68
N PRO A 143 1.16 -11.56 4.79
CA PRO A 143 0.57 -10.24 5.05
C PRO A 143 -0.41 -10.32 6.22
N ASN A 144 -0.47 -9.26 7.04
CA ASN A 144 -1.45 -9.12 8.11
C ASN A 144 -2.60 -8.17 7.74
N ALA A 145 -2.48 -7.47 6.62
CA ALA A 145 -3.48 -6.57 6.09
C ALA A 145 -3.71 -6.83 4.61
N GLU A 146 -4.79 -6.30 4.07
CA GLU A 146 -5.16 -6.39 2.66
C GLU A 146 -5.83 -5.12 2.17
N PHE A 147 -5.62 -4.78 0.90
CA PHE A 147 -6.43 -3.78 0.21
C PHE A 147 -7.84 -4.31 -0.03
N TYR A 148 -8.83 -3.44 0.09
CA TYR A 148 -10.20 -3.76 -0.30
C TYR A 148 -10.95 -2.52 -0.75
N GLU A 149 -11.91 -2.72 -1.66
CA GLU A 149 -12.82 -1.70 -2.11
C GLU A 149 -14.14 -1.80 -1.37
N TYR A 150 -14.74 -0.66 -1.05
CA TYR A 150 -16.05 -0.57 -0.40
C TYR A 150 -16.80 0.67 -0.88
N ARG A 151 -18.13 0.64 -0.76
CA ARG A 151 -18.94 1.85 -0.94
C ARG A 151 -19.22 2.48 0.42
N ASP A 152 -19.01 3.79 0.50
CA ASP A 152 -19.37 4.54 1.70
C ASP A 152 -20.88 4.79 1.81
N GLN A 153 -21.28 5.53 2.84
CA GLN A 153 -22.70 5.79 3.13
C GLN A 153 -23.45 6.60 2.04
N VAL A 154 -22.69 7.32 1.20
CA VAL A 154 -23.24 8.09 0.08
C VAL A 154 -23.09 7.37 -1.26
N GLY A 155 -22.62 6.13 -1.24
CA GLY A 155 -22.47 5.25 -2.40
C GLY A 155 -21.16 5.41 -3.15
N ASP A 156 -20.25 6.30 -2.74
CA ASP A 156 -18.96 6.50 -3.38
C ASP A 156 -18.05 5.28 -3.16
N LEU A 157 -17.42 4.83 -4.23
CA LEU A 157 -16.44 3.75 -4.16
C LEU A 157 -15.14 4.27 -3.54
N LYS A 158 -14.63 3.54 -2.57
CA LYS A 158 -13.40 3.85 -1.82
C LYS A 158 -12.46 2.66 -1.83
N CYS A 159 -11.18 2.93 -1.63
CA CYS A 159 -10.17 1.92 -1.36
C CYS A 159 -9.61 2.12 0.06
N ALA A 160 -9.39 1.04 0.77
CA ALA A 160 -8.80 1.07 2.10
C ALA A 160 -7.91 -0.15 2.36
N ILE A 161 -7.13 -0.06 3.43
CA ILE A 161 -6.41 -1.18 4.03
C ILE A 161 -7.19 -1.63 5.27
N ARG A 162 -7.39 -2.94 5.40
CA ARG A 162 -8.02 -3.56 6.57
C ARG A 162 -7.20 -4.72 7.11
N VAL A 163 -7.45 -5.12 8.36
CA VAL A 163 -6.92 -6.37 8.91
C VAL A 163 -7.45 -7.53 8.08
N LYS A 164 -6.53 -8.38 7.61
CA LYS A 164 -6.86 -9.52 6.73
C LYS A 164 -7.77 -10.52 7.43
N LYS A 165 -8.72 -11.14 6.69
CA LYS A 165 -9.76 -12.01 7.23
C LYS A 165 -9.26 -13.30 7.91
N ASP A 166 -8.04 -13.72 7.65
CA ASP A 166 -7.38 -14.87 8.28
C ASP A 166 -6.40 -14.47 9.39
N VAL A 167 -6.37 -13.18 9.76
CA VAL A 167 -5.53 -12.61 10.83
C VAL A 167 -6.42 -12.21 11.99
N LYS A 168 -6.21 -12.84 13.16
CA LYS A 168 -7.03 -12.60 14.33
C LYS A 168 -6.93 -11.17 14.85
N HIS A 169 -5.73 -10.62 14.86
CA HIS A 169 -5.43 -9.23 15.27
C HIS A 169 -4.03 -8.81 14.81
N ILE A 170 -3.82 -7.49 14.78
CA ILE A 170 -2.51 -6.83 14.68
C ILE A 170 -2.31 -6.12 16.01
N HIS A 171 -1.16 -6.34 16.67
CA HIS A 171 -0.88 -5.69 17.96
C HIS A 171 -0.44 -4.24 17.77
N LYS A 172 -0.60 -3.45 18.83
CA LYS A 172 -0.02 -2.10 18.89
C LYS A 172 1.48 -2.17 18.65
N GLY A 173 1.97 -1.31 17.75
CA GLY A 173 3.38 -1.22 17.37
C GLY A 173 3.83 -2.21 16.30
N GLU A 174 2.99 -3.18 15.91
CA GLU A 174 3.31 -4.05 14.76
C GLU A 174 3.19 -3.29 13.45
N GLU A 175 4.06 -3.62 12.51
CA GLU A 175 3.99 -3.11 11.15
C GLU A 175 2.81 -3.74 10.40
N ILE A 176 2.09 -2.90 9.68
CA ILE A 176 0.97 -3.25 8.82
C ILE A 176 1.54 -3.53 7.44
N CYS A 177 1.42 -4.78 6.98
CA CYS A 177 1.98 -5.22 5.71
C CYS A 177 0.91 -5.87 4.84
N VAL A 178 0.89 -5.51 3.58
CA VAL A 178 -0.01 -6.05 2.56
C VAL A 178 0.75 -6.93 1.57
N ASN A 179 0.05 -7.46 0.57
CA ASN A 179 0.65 -8.12 -0.58
C ASN A 179 0.45 -7.21 -1.80
N TYR A 180 1.53 -6.68 -2.36
CA TYR A 180 1.50 -5.87 -3.59
C TYR A 180 1.09 -6.67 -4.83
N GLY A 181 1.16 -8.01 -4.72
CA GLY A 181 0.85 -8.90 -5.83
C GLY A 181 2.04 -9.19 -6.75
N LYS A 182 1.91 -10.27 -7.52
CA LYS A 182 2.99 -10.69 -8.45
C LYS A 182 3.25 -9.66 -9.55
N GLY A 183 2.22 -8.97 -10.00
CA GLY A 183 2.33 -7.97 -11.07
C GLY A 183 3.29 -6.84 -10.71
N TYR A 184 3.21 -6.31 -9.52
CA TYR A 184 4.13 -5.27 -9.02
C TYR A 184 5.60 -5.74 -9.09
N TRP A 185 5.89 -6.92 -8.54
CA TRP A 185 7.24 -7.47 -8.49
C TRP A 185 7.82 -7.77 -9.88
N VAL A 186 7.00 -8.31 -10.78
CA VAL A 186 7.41 -8.58 -12.17
C VAL A 186 7.67 -7.29 -12.93
N HIS A 187 6.81 -6.29 -12.76
CA HIS A 187 6.96 -5.00 -13.42
C HIS A 187 8.23 -4.27 -12.95
N ARG A 188 8.46 -4.26 -11.63
CA ARG A 188 9.55 -3.47 -11.02
C ARG A 188 10.93 -4.14 -11.11
N PHE A 189 10.99 -5.46 -10.99
CA PHE A 189 12.25 -6.19 -10.81
C PHE A 189 12.43 -7.37 -11.78
N GLY A 190 11.50 -7.58 -12.73
CA GLY A 190 11.52 -8.72 -13.62
C GLY A 190 11.03 -10.03 -12.96
N ARG A 191 10.89 -11.09 -13.77
CA ARG A 191 10.38 -12.39 -13.29
C ARG A 191 11.29 -13.08 -12.28
N GLU A 192 12.58 -12.87 -12.37
CA GLU A 192 13.61 -13.47 -11.50
C GLU A 192 13.49 -13.02 -10.05
N ALA A 193 13.01 -11.79 -9.82
CA ALA A 193 12.82 -11.26 -8.48
C ALA A 193 11.77 -12.03 -7.65
N LEU A 194 10.79 -12.67 -8.29
CA LEU A 194 9.80 -13.49 -7.59
C LEU A 194 10.42 -14.74 -6.96
N GLU A 195 11.44 -15.32 -7.57
CA GLU A 195 12.13 -16.51 -7.08
C GLU A 195 13.03 -16.18 -5.89
N LEU A 196 13.79 -15.10 -5.98
CA LEU A 196 14.68 -14.63 -4.91
C LEU A 196 13.92 -14.28 -3.62
N HIS A 197 12.77 -13.61 -3.74
CA HIS A 197 11.96 -13.24 -2.58
C HIS A 197 11.19 -14.43 -1.98
N SER A 198 10.89 -15.48 -2.77
CA SER A 198 10.27 -16.70 -2.25
C SER A 198 11.24 -17.54 -1.41
N VAL A 199 12.53 -17.48 -1.72
CA VAL A 199 13.60 -18.21 -1.01
C VAL A 199 13.94 -17.52 0.32
N ARG A 200 13.97 -16.18 0.38
CA ARG A 200 14.20 -15.43 1.63
C ARG A 200 13.14 -15.65 2.69
N GLY A 201 11.87 -15.79 2.28
CA GLY A 201 10.76 -16.09 3.21
C GLY A 201 10.87 -17.47 3.89
N LYS A 202 11.54 -18.44 3.30
CA LYS A 202 11.76 -19.78 3.90
C LYS A 202 12.85 -19.75 4.98
N ASN A 203 13.90 -18.94 4.82
CA ASN A 203 15.00 -18.86 5.77
C ASN A 203 14.66 -18.15 7.09
N VAL A 204 13.61 -17.35 7.14
CA VAL A 204 13.15 -16.69 8.38
C VAL A 204 12.39 -17.68 9.28
N SER A 205 11.69 -18.68 8.70
CA SER A 205 10.96 -19.69 9.48
C SER A 205 11.88 -20.73 10.16
N GLU A 206 13.10 -20.96 9.64
CA GLU A 206 14.01 -21.94 10.21
C GLU A 206 14.85 -21.41 11.38
N ARG A 207 14.97 -20.09 11.55
CA ARG A 207 15.70 -19.50 12.68
C ARG A 207 14.86 -19.36 13.96
N GLY A 208 13.54 -19.48 13.87
CA GLY A 208 12.64 -19.41 15.02
C GLY A 208 12.39 -20.73 15.77
N SER A 209 12.88 -21.88 15.26
CA SER A 209 12.63 -23.20 15.85
C SER A 209 13.83 -23.85 16.56
N ARG A 210 14.92 -23.10 16.77
CA ARG A 210 16.06 -23.57 17.58
C ARG A 210 16.28 -22.64 18.76
N GLY A 211 15.48 -22.82 19.80
CA GLY A 211 15.59 -22.09 21.05
C GLY A 211 14.57 -22.61 22.06
N GLU A 212 14.70 -23.87 22.45
CA GLU A 212 14.29 -24.44 23.71
C GLU A 212 15.46 -25.28 24.24
#